data_60abeba2a52a44076830ba0ae5f53a98
#
_entry.id   60abeba2a52a44076830ba0ae5f53a98
#
_cell.length_a   1.000
_cell.length_b   1.000
_cell.length_c   1.000
_cell.angle_alpha   90.00
_cell.angle_beta   90.00
_cell.angle_gamma   90.00
#
_symmetry.space_group_name_H-M   'P 1'
#
loop_
_entity.id
_entity.type
_entity.pdbx_description
1 polymer ?
#
loop_
_entity_poly.entity_id
_entity_poly.type
_entity_poly.pdbx_seq_one_letter_code
_entity_poly.pdbx_strand_id
1 'polypeptide(L)'
;MSDRRTFLKKTSLAGLAGLLPMTSLLDGNFDAPSVLNKDSETTWADGSRLVVSVSMQFEAGGQPDNAESPFPQNMQKGFIDLPGASWYDYGYKEGIPRMLDNWDALGIKVTSHMVGSAVLKNPKLAKEIVDRGHEAAAHGMNWSSQYNMPYETEKKFIKDGVDAIKKVTGFTAVGYNANWLRRGTNTLEILQELGFTYHIDDLSRDEPFLIKVKGKDFAVVPYTLRCNDIVLVEGKNFSADQFVRQVKMEFDQLYSESERKRRQMSISFHDRIGGTPQMVSATKEIISYIQEHKGVSFKRKDEIAQLAYADKSIIRE
;
A
#
# COMPACT_ATOMS: atom_id res chain seq x y z
N MET A 1 10.87 23.35 35.30
CA MET A 1 9.90 24.44 35.09
C MET A 1 10.61 25.53 34.29
N SER A 2 10.45 25.57 33.00
CA SER A 2 10.96 26.59 32.10
C SER A 2 9.84 27.07 31.21
N ASP A 3 9.61 28.34 31.26
CA ASP A 3 8.44 29.08 30.77
C ASP A 3 8.48 29.26 29.25
N ARG A 4 7.42 28.77 28.56
CA ARG A 4 7.25 28.82 27.10
C ARG A 4 6.50 30.07 26.59
N ARG A 5 6.60 31.22 27.30
CA ARG A 5 5.80 32.42 26.96
C ARG A 5 6.58 33.66 26.49
N THR A 6 7.79 33.55 25.96
CA THR A 6 8.57 34.73 25.58
C THR A 6 9.09 34.77 24.14
N PHE A 7 8.30 34.30 23.16
CA PHE A 7 8.75 34.38 21.74
C PHE A 7 7.77 35.07 20.78
N LEU A 8 6.84 35.86 21.25
CA LEU A 8 5.94 36.63 20.39
C LEU A 8 5.78 38.07 20.85
N LYS A 9 6.84 38.87 20.80
CA LYS A 9 6.72 40.33 20.76
C LYS A 9 8.06 40.94 20.32
N LYS A 10 8.14 41.28 19.02
CA LYS A 10 8.90 42.40 18.45
C LYS A 10 9.08 42.18 16.95
N THR A 11 8.25 42.81 16.17
CA THR A 11 8.65 43.60 15.00
C THR A 11 7.38 44.22 14.40
N SER A 12 7.17 45.46 14.70
CA SER A 12 6.33 46.36 13.93
C SER A 12 7.14 47.62 13.65
N LEU A 13 6.90 48.15 12.47
CA LEU A 13 7.16 49.50 11.94
C LEU A 13 8.38 49.77 11.09
N ALA A 14 7.99 50.32 9.96
CA ALA A 14 8.61 51.27 9.03
C ALA A 14 9.11 50.63 7.73
N GLY A 15 8.69 51.07 6.53
CA GLY A 15 8.42 52.37 6.00
C GLY A 15 7.85 52.33 4.59
N LEU A 16 7.01 53.28 4.32
CA LEU A 16 6.54 53.70 2.98
C LEU A 16 7.72 54.20 2.12
N ALA A 17 7.73 53.83 0.83
CA ALA A 17 7.92 54.76 -0.29
C ALA A 17 8.24 54.02 -1.61
N GLY A 18 7.62 54.46 -2.70
CA GLY A 18 8.16 54.32 -4.04
C GLY A 18 7.29 53.55 -5.06
N LEU A 19 6.19 54.14 -5.51
CA LEU A 19 5.57 53.84 -6.80
C LEU A 19 6.46 54.31 -7.93
N LEU A 20 6.95 53.41 -8.78
CA LEU A 20 7.35 53.70 -10.17
C LEU A 20 6.70 52.70 -11.12
N PRO A 21 6.21 53.11 -12.27
CA PRO A 21 5.54 52.20 -13.22
C PRO A 21 6.58 51.42 -14.01
N MET A 22 6.47 50.10 -14.00
CA MET A 22 7.21 49.22 -14.89
C MET A 22 6.35 48.84 -16.07
N THR A 23 6.60 49.52 -17.18
CA THR A 23 6.11 49.19 -18.50
C THR A 23 6.80 47.96 -19.07
N SER A 24 6.00 47.04 -19.55
CA SER A 24 6.19 46.08 -20.68
C SER A 24 7.61 45.57 -20.98
N LEU A 25 7.81 44.31 -20.75
CA LEU A 25 8.62 43.38 -21.57
C LEU A 25 8.10 41.95 -21.31
N LEU A 26 7.08 41.53 -22.03
CA LEU A 26 6.61 40.17 -22.15
C LEU A 26 6.43 39.85 -23.63
N ASP A 27 7.50 39.66 -24.36
CA ASP A 27 7.52 38.87 -25.59
C ASP A 27 8.55 37.75 -25.39
N GLY A 28 8.13 36.72 -24.73
CA GLY A 28 8.79 35.42 -24.69
C GLY A 28 7.82 34.40 -25.26
N ASN A 29 8.00 34.03 -26.53
CA ASN A 29 7.38 32.85 -27.10
C ASN A 29 7.75 31.64 -26.23
N PHE A 30 6.83 31.22 -25.38
CA PHE A 30 6.85 29.87 -24.84
C PHE A 30 6.31 28.96 -25.94
N ASP A 31 7.19 28.26 -26.64
CA ASP A 31 6.82 27.13 -27.49
C ASP A 31 6.01 26.15 -26.63
N ALA A 32 4.73 25.99 -26.99
CA ALA A 32 3.88 25.00 -26.41
C ALA A 32 4.53 23.60 -26.65
N PRO A 33 4.64 22.75 -25.64
CA PRO A 33 5.16 21.41 -25.85
C PRO A 33 4.27 20.68 -26.86
N SER A 34 4.95 20.03 -27.83
CA SER A 34 4.37 19.23 -28.90
C SER A 34 3.19 18.37 -28.43
N VAL A 35 2.17 18.28 -29.27
CA VAL A 35 0.99 17.41 -29.10
C VAL A 35 1.47 15.95 -29.01
N LEU A 36 1.82 15.51 -27.80
CA LEU A 36 1.95 14.09 -27.47
C LEU A 36 0.56 13.47 -27.52
N ASN A 37 0.48 12.25 -28.00
CA ASN A 37 -0.74 11.45 -28.11
C ASN A 37 -1.49 11.47 -26.77
N LYS A 38 -2.45 12.37 -26.61
CA LYS A 38 -3.12 12.67 -25.33
C LYS A 38 -3.81 11.48 -24.68
N ASP A 39 -4.21 10.50 -25.47
CA ASP A 39 -5.04 9.39 -24.98
C ASP A 39 -4.25 8.32 -24.20
N SER A 40 -2.96 8.10 -24.52
CA SER A 40 -2.15 7.07 -23.84
C SER A 40 -1.58 7.51 -22.49
N GLU A 41 -1.60 8.80 -22.17
CA GLU A 41 -1.12 9.31 -20.87
C GLU A 41 -2.25 9.54 -19.87
N THR A 42 -3.50 9.57 -20.34
CA THR A 42 -4.67 9.88 -19.51
C THR A 42 -5.47 8.66 -19.09
N THR A 43 -5.31 7.52 -19.78
CA THR A 43 -6.03 6.28 -19.46
C THR A 43 -5.11 5.07 -19.45
N TRP A 44 -5.46 4.09 -18.65
CA TRP A 44 -4.88 2.75 -18.68
C TRP A 44 -5.45 1.95 -19.85
N ALA A 45 -4.82 0.82 -20.19
CA ALA A 45 -5.23 -0.02 -21.33
C ALA A 45 -6.68 -0.55 -21.22
N ASP A 46 -7.25 -0.59 -20.02
CA ASP A 46 -8.64 -0.98 -19.78
C ASP A 46 -9.65 0.20 -19.89
N GLY A 47 -9.17 1.39 -20.27
CA GLY A 47 -9.96 2.61 -20.38
C GLY A 47 -10.20 3.36 -19.08
N SER A 48 -9.75 2.85 -17.95
CA SER A 48 -9.81 3.58 -16.68
C SER A 48 -8.74 4.68 -16.63
N ARG A 49 -9.03 5.77 -15.94
CA ARG A 49 -8.07 6.85 -15.69
C ARG A 49 -7.49 6.84 -14.28
N LEU A 50 -8.18 6.17 -13.34
CA LEU A 50 -7.71 5.92 -11.99
C LEU A 50 -7.91 4.45 -11.66
N VAL A 51 -6.83 3.75 -11.34
CA VAL A 51 -6.88 2.39 -10.80
C VAL A 51 -6.71 2.43 -9.29
N VAL A 52 -7.59 1.72 -8.57
CA VAL A 52 -7.55 1.63 -7.11
C VAL A 52 -7.24 0.20 -6.71
N SER A 53 -6.18 0.00 -5.94
CA SER A 53 -5.89 -1.29 -5.33
C SER A 53 -6.22 -1.28 -3.84
N VAL A 54 -6.96 -2.29 -3.41
CA VAL A 54 -7.15 -2.60 -1.99
C VAL A 54 -6.27 -3.77 -1.64
N SER A 55 -5.55 -3.69 -0.54
CA SER A 55 -4.72 -4.79 -0.06
C SER A 55 -4.96 -5.12 1.40
N MET A 56 -4.70 -6.37 1.74
CA MET A 56 -4.77 -6.91 3.09
C MET A 56 -3.42 -7.53 3.46
N GLN A 57 -2.95 -7.22 4.65
CA GLN A 57 -1.79 -7.88 5.24
C GLN A 57 -2.29 -9.09 6.05
N PHE A 58 -2.02 -10.31 5.57
CA PHE A 58 -2.30 -11.55 6.28
C PHE A 58 -1.07 -11.94 7.13
N GLU A 59 -0.97 -11.34 8.29
CA GLU A 59 0.16 -11.42 9.22
C GLU A 59 -0.17 -12.23 10.46
N ALA A 60 -1.43 -12.22 10.89
CA ALA A 60 -1.88 -12.86 12.13
C ALA A 60 -1.58 -14.35 12.14
N GLY A 61 -0.78 -14.77 13.11
CA GLY A 61 -0.24 -16.13 13.20
C GLY A 61 1.22 -16.25 12.74
N GLY A 62 1.76 -15.22 12.09
CA GLY A 62 3.15 -15.12 11.67
C GLY A 62 4.03 -14.21 12.54
N GLN A 63 3.42 -13.55 13.54
CA GLN A 63 4.13 -12.67 14.47
C GLN A 63 5.11 -13.47 15.37
N PRO A 64 6.25 -12.85 15.78
CA PRO A 64 7.13 -13.44 16.77
C PRO A 64 6.51 -13.40 18.17
N ASP A 65 7.04 -14.22 19.10
CA ASP A 65 6.54 -14.29 20.49
C ASP A 65 6.62 -12.96 21.25
N ASN A 66 7.50 -12.05 20.81
CA ASN A 66 7.68 -10.72 21.36
C ASN A 66 7.19 -9.61 20.41
N ALA A 67 6.18 -9.89 19.59
CA ALA A 67 5.58 -8.91 18.73
C ALA A 67 5.03 -7.72 19.54
N GLU A 68 4.92 -6.57 18.87
CA GLU A 68 4.36 -5.35 19.48
C GLU A 68 2.96 -5.64 20.04
N SER A 69 2.72 -5.16 21.25
CA SER A 69 1.44 -5.23 21.92
C SER A 69 0.62 -3.95 21.65
N PRO A 70 -0.71 -4.04 21.46
CA PRO A 70 -1.56 -2.85 21.39
C PRO A 70 -1.69 -2.13 22.74
N PHE A 71 -1.17 -2.73 23.82
CA PHE A 71 -1.21 -2.15 25.17
C PHE A 71 -0.05 -1.19 25.41
N PRO A 72 -0.26 -0.10 26.17
CA PRO A 72 0.73 0.97 26.32
C PRO A 72 1.97 0.58 27.14
N GLN A 73 1.95 -0.59 27.78
CA GLN A 73 3.06 -1.07 28.61
C GLN A 73 3.46 -2.48 28.16
N ASN A 74 4.74 -2.67 27.91
CA ASN A 74 5.28 -4.00 27.61
C ASN A 74 5.24 -4.88 28.85
N MET A 75 5.00 -6.17 28.65
CA MET A 75 5.14 -7.18 29.70
C MET A 75 6.59 -7.25 30.19
N GLN A 76 6.78 -7.57 31.46
CA GLN A 76 8.11 -7.85 32.01
C GLN A 76 8.75 -9.04 31.27
N LYS A 77 10.07 -9.00 31.16
CA LYS A 77 10.83 -10.08 30.51
C LYS A 77 10.53 -11.45 31.16
N GLY A 78 10.20 -12.43 30.34
CA GLY A 78 9.88 -13.79 30.77
C GLY A 78 8.39 -14.07 30.96
N PHE A 79 7.52 -13.09 30.74
CA PHE A 79 6.07 -13.26 30.74
C PHE A 79 5.52 -13.19 29.33
N ILE A 80 4.45 -13.95 29.08
CA ILE A 80 3.74 -13.95 27.78
C ILE A 80 2.60 -12.94 27.85
N ASP A 81 2.50 -12.08 26.85
CA ASP A 81 1.38 -11.16 26.67
C ASP A 81 0.19 -11.90 26.04
N LEU A 82 -0.62 -12.56 26.87
CA LEU A 82 -1.79 -13.30 26.40
C LEU A 82 -2.85 -12.39 25.75
N PRO A 83 -3.18 -11.21 26.29
CA PRO A 83 -4.06 -10.27 25.61
C PRO A 83 -3.51 -9.80 24.26
N GLY A 84 -2.21 -9.48 24.16
CA GLY A 84 -1.55 -9.14 22.91
C GLY A 84 -1.63 -10.27 21.89
N ALA A 85 -1.38 -11.51 22.30
CA ALA A 85 -1.52 -12.68 21.44
C ALA A 85 -2.97 -12.83 20.93
N SER A 86 -3.98 -12.60 21.77
CA SER A 86 -5.38 -12.67 21.38
C SER A 86 -5.80 -11.58 20.39
N TRP A 87 -5.18 -10.40 20.47
CA TRP A 87 -5.36 -9.32 19.50
C TRP A 87 -4.90 -9.71 18.10
N TYR A 88 -3.75 -10.40 18.00
CA TYR A 88 -3.32 -10.97 16.71
C TYR A 88 -4.26 -12.07 16.22
N ASP A 89 -4.68 -12.96 17.14
CA ASP A 89 -5.59 -14.05 16.80
C ASP A 89 -6.91 -13.56 16.19
N TYR A 90 -7.38 -12.38 16.61
CA TYR A 90 -8.57 -11.75 16.06
C TYR A 90 -8.50 -11.63 14.52
N GLY A 91 -7.34 -11.34 13.95
CA GLY A 91 -7.15 -11.20 12.52
C GLY A 91 -7.64 -12.40 11.74
N TYR A 92 -7.21 -13.62 12.09
CA TYR A 92 -7.62 -14.82 11.38
C TYR A 92 -8.91 -15.46 11.89
N LYS A 93 -9.34 -15.17 13.14
CA LYS A 93 -10.60 -15.71 13.70
C LYS A 93 -11.82 -14.94 13.22
N GLU A 94 -11.75 -13.62 13.20
CA GLU A 94 -12.88 -12.73 12.90
C GLU A 94 -12.59 -11.78 11.75
N GLY A 95 -11.38 -11.21 11.71
CA GLY A 95 -11.04 -10.10 10.83
C GLY A 95 -11.08 -10.47 9.35
N ILE A 96 -10.28 -11.41 8.92
CA ILE A 96 -10.22 -11.84 7.51
C ILE A 96 -11.57 -12.36 7.01
N PRO A 97 -12.28 -13.28 7.72
CA PRO A 97 -13.60 -13.73 7.26
C PRO A 97 -14.57 -12.57 7.00
N ARG A 98 -14.65 -11.60 7.93
CA ARG A 98 -15.51 -10.43 7.78
C ARG A 98 -15.11 -9.53 6.62
N MET A 99 -13.80 -9.34 6.39
CA MET A 99 -13.28 -8.56 5.27
C MET A 99 -13.61 -9.22 3.94
N LEU A 100 -13.46 -10.54 3.82
CA LEU A 100 -13.77 -11.30 2.62
C LEU A 100 -15.25 -11.18 2.25
N ASP A 101 -16.16 -11.35 3.20
CA ASP A 101 -17.58 -11.20 2.98
C ASP A 101 -17.96 -9.78 2.53
N ASN A 102 -17.30 -8.76 3.11
CA ASN A 102 -17.52 -7.38 2.73
C ASN A 102 -17.02 -7.10 1.29
N TRP A 103 -15.86 -7.60 0.89
CA TRP A 103 -15.34 -7.40 -0.47
C TRP A 103 -16.15 -8.16 -1.53
N ASP A 104 -16.65 -9.34 -1.22
CA ASP A 104 -17.56 -10.06 -2.11
C ASP A 104 -18.87 -9.28 -2.29
N ALA A 105 -19.44 -8.74 -1.20
CA ALA A 105 -20.63 -7.90 -1.25
C ALA A 105 -20.42 -6.60 -2.06
N LEU A 106 -19.21 -6.06 -2.06
CA LEU A 106 -18.81 -4.87 -2.82
C LEU A 106 -18.36 -5.19 -4.25
N GLY A 107 -18.24 -6.46 -4.63
CA GLY A 107 -17.83 -6.89 -5.96
C GLY A 107 -16.38 -6.57 -6.32
N ILE A 108 -15.48 -6.41 -5.34
CA ILE A 108 -14.07 -6.12 -5.58
C ILE A 108 -13.17 -7.33 -5.28
N LYS A 109 -12.03 -7.39 -5.94
CA LYS A 109 -10.96 -8.33 -5.62
C LYS A 109 -9.73 -7.55 -5.13
N VAL A 110 -9.04 -8.13 -4.15
CA VAL A 110 -7.93 -7.47 -3.43
C VAL A 110 -6.65 -8.29 -3.52
N THR A 111 -5.53 -7.67 -3.17
CA THR A 111 -4.25 -8.36 -3.00
C THR A 111 -4.04 -8.68 -1.53
N SER A 112 -3.87 -9.96 -1.19
CA SER A 112 -3.46 -10.39 0.15
C SER A 112 -1.95 -10.61 0.18
N HIS A 113 -1.23 -9.79 0.96
CA HIS A 113 0.18 -10.02 1.26
C HIS A 113 0.28 -11.01 2.40
N MET A 114 0.76 -12.21 2.11
CA MET A 114 0.69 -13.36 3.01
C MET A 114 2.07 -13.68 3.61
N VAL A 115 2.15 -13.68 4.93
CA VAL A 115 3.29 -14.22 5.67
C VAL A 115 3.22 -15.75 5.65
N GLY A 116 4.31 -16.44 5.23
CA GLY A 116 4.32 -17.88 5.04
C GLY A 116 3.92 -18.69 6.29
N SER A 117 4.40 -18.29 7.47
CA SER A 117 4.03 -18.94 8.74
C SER A 117 2.55 -18.72 9.12
N ALA A 118 1.96 -17.57 8.80
CA ALA A 118 0.54 -17.32 9.00
C ALA A 118 -0.33 -18.21 8.09
N VAL A 119 0.10 -18.39 6.84
CA VAL A 119 -0.53 -19.32 5.87
C VAL A 119 -0.50 -20.76 6.37
N LEU A 120 0.65 -21.23 6.87
CA LEU A 120 0.80 -22.58 7.41
C LEU A 120 -0.03 -22.81 8.68
N LYS A 121 -0.21 -21.77 9.51
CA LYS A 121 -1.05 -21.82 10.70
C LYS A 121 -2.54 -21.86 10.36
N ASN A 122 -2.95 -21.16 9.29
CA ASN A 122 -4.36 -21.01 8.89
C ASN A 122 -4.61 -21.43 7.42
N PRO A 123 -4.32 -22.71 7.06
CA PRO A 123 -4.29 -23.12 5.65
C PRO A 123 -5.66 -23.05 4.96
N LYS A 124 -6.74 -23.31 5.69
CA LYS A 124 -8.11 -23.22 5.13
C LYS A 124 -8.46 -21.78 4.74
N LEU A 125 -8.12 -20.83 5.61
CA LEU A 125 -8.38 -19.41 5.37
C LEU A 125 -7.52 -18.87 4.22
N ALA A 126 -6.23 -19.23 4.17
CA ALA A 126 -5.36 -18.84 3.06
C ALA A 126 -5.87 -19.36 1.72
N LYS A 127 -6.35 -20.62 1.69
CA LYS A 127 -6.96 -21.18 0.49
C LYS A 127 -8.26 -20.47 0.11
N GLU A 128 -9.13 -20.16 1.07
CA GLU A 128 -10.38 -19.45 0.85
C GLU A 128 -10.17 -18.07 0.21
N ILE A 129 -9.15 -17.33 0.64
CA ILE A 129 -8.79 -16.03 0.02
C ILE A 129 -8.58 -16.19 -1.48
N VAL A 130 -7.80 -17.19 -1.90
CA VAL A 130 -7.50 -17.45 -3.31
C VAL A 130 -8.72 -17.99 -4.05
N ASP A 131 -9.48 -18.92 -3.44
CA ASP A 131 -10.69 -19.49 -4.02
C ASP A 131 -11.77 -18.43 -4.29
N ARG A 132 -11.82 -17.36 -3.48
CA ARG A 132 -12.69 -16.18 -3.71
C ARG A 132 -12.13 -15.23 -4.77
N GLY A 133 -11.00 -15.55 -5.42
CA GLY A 133 -10.42 -14.79 -6.55
C GLY A 133 -9.51 -13.61 -6.15
N HIS A 134 -9.12 -13.52 -4.88
CA HIS A 134 -8.13 -12.56 -4.42
C HIS A 134 -6.71 -13.02 -4.77
N GLU A 135 -5.78 -12.08 -4.94
CA GLU A 135 -4.38 -12.40 -5.17
C GLU A 135 -3.67 -12.79 -3.87
N ALA A 136 -2.83 -13.82 -3.95
CA ALA A 136 -1.86 -14.13 -2.91
C ALA A 136 -0.47 -13.60 -3.31
N ALA A 137 -0.07 -12.45 -2.76
CA ALA A 137 1.29 -11.92 -2.86
C ALA A 137 2.11 -12.36 -1.63
N ALA A 138 3.44 -12.44 -1.76
CA ALA A 138 4.30 -12.90 -0.68
C ALA A 138 4.74 -11.76 0.24
N HIS A 139 4.88 -12.09 1.55
CA HIS A 139 5.32 -11.18 2.60
C HIS A 139 6.40 -11.82 3.50
N GLY A 140 7.32 -12.57 2.88
CA GLY A 140 8.35 -13.34 3.58
C GLY A 140 7.83 -14.58 4.30
N MET A 141 8.74 -15.31 4.97
CA MET A 141 8.37 -16.55 5.68
C MET A 141 7.73 -16.29 7.03
N ASN A 142 8.22 -15.31 7.73
CA ASN A 142 7.71 -14.89 9.05
C ASN A 142 7.83 -13.37 9.18
N TRP A 143 7.31 -12.81 10.26
CA TRP A 143 7.37 -11.36 10.50
C TRP A 143 8.75 -10.96 11.03
N SER A 144 9.72 -10.86 10.13
CA SER A 144 11.11 -10.53 10.43
C SER A 144 11.64 -9.47 9.47
N SER A 145 12.57 -8.67 9.97
CA SER A 145 13.32 -7.71 9.16
C SER A 145 14.29 -8.44 8.23
N GLN A 146 14.23 -8.14 6.92
CA GLN A 146 15.08 -8.79 5.92
C GLN A 146 16.22 -7.89 5.40
N TYR A 147 16.13 -6.57 5.60
CA TYR A 147 17.06 -5.59 5.02
C TYR A 147 18.54 -5.80 5.37
N ASN A 148 18.83 -6.55 6.43
CA ASN A 148 20.19 -6.85 6.91
C ASN A 148 20.55 -8.34 6.78
N MET A 149 19.72 -9.14 6.11
CA MET A 149 20.04 -10.54 5.87
C MET A 149 21.12 -10.69 4.79
N PRO A 150 22.08 -11.62 4.96
CA PRO A 150 22.95 -12.03 3.86
C PRO A 150 22.14 -12.57 2.69
N TYR A 151 22.66 -12.44 1.47
CA TYR A 151 21.96 -12.79 0.22
C TYR A 151 21.26 -14.16 0.26
N GLU A 152 22.00 -15.23 0.56
CA GLU A 152 21.43 -16.57 0.57
C GLU A 152 20.39 -16.77 1.68
N THR A 153 20.54 -16.09 2.81
CA THR A 153 19.57 -16.10 3.90
C THR A 153 18.29 -15.40 3.50
N GLU A 154 18.39 -14.22 2.87
CA GLU A 154 17.25 -13.47 2.37
C GLU A 154 16.52 -14.25 1.27
N LYS A 155 17.27 -14.81 0.32
CA LYS A 155 16.71 -15.63 -0.76
C LYS A 155 15.94 -16.85 -0.22
N LYS A 156 16.51 -17.55 0.76
CA LYS A 156 15.82 -18.65 1.41
C LYS A 156 14.56 -18.16 2.16
N PHE A 157 14.63 -17.07 2.89
CA PHE A 157 13.52 -16.48 3.61
C PHE A 157 12.34 -16.13 2.71
N ILE A 158 12.61 -15.51 1.55
CA ILE A 158 11.59 -15.18 0.56
C ILE A 158 11.04 -16.46 -0.06
N LYS A 159 11.91 -17.37 -0.49
CA LYS A 159 11.51 -18.63 -1.13
C LYS A 159 10.65 -19.50 -0.23
N ASP A 160 11.02 -19.67 1.04
CA ASP A 160 10.26 -20.47 2.00
C ASP A 160 8.83 -19.91 2.16
N GLY A 161 8.66 -18.57 2.16
CA GLY A 161 7.34 -17.92 2.19
C GLY A 161 6.51 -18.25 0.94
N VAL A 162 7.11 -18.15 -0.25
CA VAL A 162 6.46 -18.51 -1.51
C VAL A 162 6.06 -19.98 -1.55
N ASP A 163 6.95 -20.86 -1.13
CA ASP A 163 6.70 -22.31 -1.09
C ASP A 163 5.54 -22.65 -0.14
N ALA A 164 5.46 -21.96 1.01
CA ALA A 164 4.35 -22.12 1.96
C ALA A 164 3.01 -21.68 1.33
N ILE A 165 2.96 -20.53 0.66
CA ILE A 165 1.78 -20.05 -0.05
C ILE A 165 1.37 -21.06 -1.13
N LYS A 166 2.30 -21.45 -1.98
CA LYS A 166 2.04 -22.39 -3.08
C LYS A 166 1.55 -23.75 -2.60
N LYS A 167 2.18 -24.28 -1.53
CA LYS A 167 1.80 -25.57 -0.92
C LYS A 167 0.36 -25.57 -0.43
N VAL A 168 -0.10 -24.47 0.15
CA VAL A 168 -1.42 -24.37 0.79
C VAL A 168 -2.49 -23.99 -0.23
N THR A 169 -2.21 -22.99 -1.07
CA THR A 169 -3.22 -22.36 -1.95
C THR A 169 -3.19 -22.91 -3.37
N GLY A 170 -2.07 -23.51 -3.80
CA GLY A 170 -1.81 -23.84 -5.19
C GLY A 170 -1.37 -22.63 -6.04
N PHE A 171 -1.44 -21.41 -5.49
CA PHE A 171 -1.11 -20.18 -6.20
C PHE A 171 0.38 -19.86 -6.07
N THR A 172 1.02 -19.48 -7.19
CA THR A 172 2.41 -18.99 -7.16
C THR A 172 2.40 -17.47 -7.05
N ALA A 173 2.89 -16.96 -5.93
CA ALA A 173 2.99 -15.52 -5.70
C ALA A 173 3.93 -14.86 -6.72
N VAL A 174 3.46 -13.77 -7.33
CA VAL A 174 4.22 -12.96 -8.31
C VAL A 174 4.51 -11.54 -7.81
N GLY A 175 3.92 -11.16 -6.69
CA GLY A 175 4.10 -9.88 -6.02
C GLY A 175 4.74 -10.03 -4.65
N TYR A 176 5.50 -9.00 -4.23
CA TYR A 176 6.24 -9.01 -2.98
C TYR A 176 6.06 -7.72 -2.17
N ASN A 177 6.00 -7.89 -0.85
CA ASN A 177 6.08 -6.84 0.15
C ASN A 177 7.12 -7.21 1.21
N ALA A 178 8.11 -6.35 1.44
CA ALA A 178 9.02 -6.52 2.56
C ALA A 178 8.39 -6.04 3.87
N ASN A 179 8.76 -6.65 4.99
CA ASN A 179 8.29 -6.22 6.31
C ASN A 179 8.60 -4.72 6.52
N TRP A 180 7.55 -3.94 6.87
CA TRP A 180 7.62 -2.48 6.98
C TRP A 180 8.16 -1.77 5.73
N LEU A 181 8.00 -2.32 4.53
CA LEU A 181 8.57 -1.84 3.26
C LEU A 181 10.11 -1.79 3.26
N ARG A 182 10.76 -2.38 4.26
CA ARG A 182 12.22 -2.31 4.44
C ARG A 182 12.91 -3.46 3.71
N ARG A 183 12.94 -3.37 2.39
CA ARG A 183 13.72 -4.28 1.56
C ARG A 183 15.23 -4.07 1.75
N GLY A 184 16.01 -5.13 1.57
CA GLY A 184 17.46 -5.07 1.51
C GLY A 184 17.99 -4.61 0.14
N THR A 185 19.28 -4.41 0.03
CA THR A 185 19.93 -4.05 -1.24
C THR A 185 19.86 -5.17 -2.28
N ASN A 186 19.76 -6.42 -1.84
CA ASN A 186 19.71 -7.60 -2.71
C ASN A 186 18.28 -8.03 -3.06
N THR A 187 17.27 -7.50 -2.36
CA THR A 187 15.88 -7.98 -2.46
C THR A 187 15.39 -8.02 -3.89
N LEU A 188 15.55 -6.96 -4.66
CA LEU A 188 15.02 -6.88 -6.03
C LEU A 188 15.65 -7.91 -6.98
N GLU A 189 16.96 -8.14 -6.85
CA GLU A 189 17.66 -9.16 -7.61
C GLU A 189 17.14 -10.56 -7.25
N ILE A 190 16.99 -10.85 -5.97
CA ILE A 190 16.42 -12.12 -5.46
C ILE A 190 15.00 -12.31 -5.97
N LEU A 191 14.15 -11.28 -5.90
CA LEU A 191 12.78 -11.35 -6.39
C LEU A 191 12.74 -11.71 -7.88
N GLN A 192 13.57 -11.05 -8.69
CA GLN A 192 13.64 -11.34 -10.12
C GLN A 192 14.12 -12.76 -10.41
N GLU A 193 15.11 -13.26 -9.68
CA GLU A 193 15.60 -14.63 -9.80
C GLU A 193 14.54 -15.67 -9.41
N LEU A 194 13.69 -15.37 -8.44
CA LEU A 194 12.60 -16.23 -8.00
C LEU A 194 11.34 -16.11 -8.89
N GLY A 195 11.37 -15.27 -9.93
CA GLY A 195 10.29 -15.13 -10.90
C GLY A 195 9.15 -14.19 -10.48
N PHE A 196 9.39 -13.32 -9.50
CA PHE A 196 8.44 -12.25 -9.20
C PHE A 196 8.37 -11.24 -10.34
N THR A 197 7.22 -10.59 -10.48
CA THR A 197 6.99 -9.59 -11.52
C THR A 197 6.87 -8.17 -10.98
N TYR A 198 6.55 -8.01 -9.69
CA TYR A 198 6.44 -6.70 -9.08
C TYR A 198 6.75 -6.72 -7.57
N HIS A 199 7.06 -5.54 -7.03
CA HIS A 199 7.07 -5.26 -5.60
C HIS A 199 6.28 -3.98 -5.29
N ILE A 200 6.03 -3.75 -3.99
CA ILE A 200 5.27 -2.57 -3.54
C ILE A 200 6.06 -1.64 -2.62
N ASP A 201 7.32 -1.97 -2.33
CA ASP A 201 8.14 -1.30 -1.31
C ASP A 201 8.73 0.02 -1.83
N ASP A 202 7.86 0.84 -2.44
CA ASP A 202 8.18 2.17 -2.95
C ASP A 202 6.97 3.09 -2.76
N LEU A 203 7.24 4.34 -2.41
CA LEU A 203 6.24 5.35 -2.07
C LEU A 203 6.42 6.63 -2.90
N SER A 204 7.23 6.58 -3.94
CA SER A 204 7.70 7.79 -4.65
C SER A 204 6.71 8.33 -5.68
N ARG A 205 5.72 7.52 -6.10
CA ARG A 205 4.81 7.88 -7.19
C ARG A 205 3.35 7.49 -6.90
N ASP A 206 2.43 8.17 -7.56
CA ASP A 206 1.00 7.88 -7.58
C ASP A 206 0.58 7.21 -8.90
N GLU A 207 1.47 6.42 -9.48
CA GLU A 207 1.26 5.55 -10.64
C GLU A 207 2.29 4.41 -10.63
N PRO A 208 1.99 3.23 -11.19
CA PRO A 208 2.97 2.18 -11.33
C PRO A 208 4.04 2.58 -12.37
N PHE A 209 5.22 2.02 -12.22
CA PHE A 209 6.35 2.28 -13.11
C PHE A 209 7.26 1.05 -13.23
N LEU A 210 8.19 1.08 -14.17
CA LEU A 210 9.19 0.02 -14.37
C LEU A 210 10.56 0.53 -13.97
N ILE A 211 11.32 -0.33 -13.29
CA ILE A 211 12.74 -0.13 -12.98
C ILE A 211 13.57 -1.21 -13.65
N LYS A 212 14.86 -0.98 -13.80
CA LYS A 212 15.79 -2.00 -14.29
C LYS A 212 16.41 -2.79 -13.13
N VAL A 213 16.18 -4.09 -13.10
CA VAL A 213 16.85 -5.04 -12.21
C VAL A 213 17.67 -5.99 -13.08
N LYS A 214 19.01 -5.99 -12.93
CA LYS A 214 19.91 -6.79 -13.79
C LYS A 214 19.60 -6.65 -15.29
N GLY A 215 19.26 -5.44 -15.72
CA GLY A 215 18.97 -5.12 -17.13
C GLY A 215 17.58 -5.50 -17.63
N LYS A 216 16.72 -6.13 -16.82
CA LYS A 216 15.34 -6.50 -17.16
C LYS A 216 14.35 -5.57 -16.46
N ASP A 217 13.21 -5.33 -17.10
CA ASP A 217 12.12 -4.57 -16.50
C ASP A 217 11.56 -5.31 -15.28
N PHE A 218 11.27 -4.56 -14.22
CA PHE A 218 10.62 -5.03 -13.01
C PHE A 218 9.60 -3.99 -12.55
N ALA A 219 8.36 -4.40 -12.31
CA ALA A 219 7.31 -3.44 -11.99
C ALA A 219 7.35 -3.02 -10.52
N VAL A 220 7.08 -1.73 -10.31
CA VAL A 220 6.78 -1.14 -9.01
C VAL A 220 5.31 -0.75 -9.00
N VAL A 221 4.55 -1.31 -8.08
CA VAL A 221 3.16 -0.93 -7.80
C VAL A 221 3.15 -0.21 -6.46
N PRO A 222 3.19 1.14 -6.43
CA PRO A 222 3.41 1.87 -5.20
C PRO A 222 2.40 1.55 -4.10
N TYR A 223 2.90 1.42 -2.88
CA TYR A 223 2.09 1.22 -1.68
C TYR A 223 1.60 2.54 -1.10
N THR A 224 1.08 2.53 0.12
CA THR A 224 0.62 3.74 0.80
C THR A 224 0.92 3.72 2.30
N LEU A 225 1.26 4.89 2.83
CA LEU A 225 1.22 5.19 4.26
C LEU A 225 0.08 6.16 4.60
N ARG A 226 -0.47 6.84 3.58
CA ARG A 226 -1.52 7.86 3.73
C ARG A 226 -2.92 7.26 3.84
N CYS A 227 -3.11 6.04 3.30
CA CYS A 227 -4.37 5.29 3.32
C CYS A 227 -4.14 3.88 3.89
N ASN A 228 -3.44 3.79 5.02
CA ASN A 228 -3.01 2.56 5.66
C ASN A 228 -3.49 2.54 7.11
N ASP A 229 -4.26 1.53 7.48
CA ASP A 229 -4.90 1.43 8.78
C ASP A 229 -3.91 1.34 9.95
N ILE A 230 -2.82 0.57 9.83
CA ILE A 230 -1.84 0.47 10.92
C ILE A 230 -1.14 1.81 11.17
N VAL A 231 -0.93 2.61 10.12
CA VAL A 231 -0.30 3.94 10.25
C VAL A 231 -1.27 4.95 10.85
N LEU A 232 -2.52 4.93 10.41
CA LEU A 232 -3.50 5.97 10.76
C LEU A 232 -4.28 5.59 12.03
N VAL A 233 -4.83 4.39 12.09
CA VAL A 233 -5.67 3.96 13.22
C VAL A 233 -4.80 3.61 14.42
N GLU A 234 -3.84 2.69 14.27
CA GLU A 234 -2.96 2.30 15.37
C GLU A 234 -1.88 3.35 15.67
N GLY A 235 -1.20 3.83 14.64
CA GLY A 235 -0.05 4.74 14.82
C GLY A 235 -0.43 6.18 15.17
N LYS A 236 -1.58 6.68 14.68
CA LYS A 236 -2.05 8.06 14.88
C LYS A 236 -3.37 8.17 15.64
N ASN A 237 -3.91 7.04 16.12
CA ASN A 237 -5.17 6.96 16.86
C ASN A 237 -6.38 7.57 16.11
N PHE A 238 -6.46 7.37 14.78
CA PHE A 238 -7.62 7.81 14.02
C PHE A 238 -8.85 6.95 14.37
N SER A 239 -9.99 7.61 14.50
CA SER A 239 -11.28 6.90 14.44
C SER A 239 -11.56 6.37 13.02
N ALA A 240 -12.51 5.46 12.90
CA ALA A 240 -12.96 4.97 11.60
C ALA A 240 -13.44 6.11 10.67
N ASP A 241 -14.14 7.12 11.21
CA ASP A 241 -14.60 8.28 10.45
C ASP A 241 -13.44 9.15 9.95
N GLN A 242 -12.40 9.33 10.77
CA GLN A 242 -11.20 10.05 10.37
C GLN A 242 -10.46 9.31 9.26
N PHE A 243 -10.41 7.98 9.32
CA PHE A 243 -9.85 7.15 8.26
C PHE A 243 -10.64 7.29 6.95
N VAL A 244 -11.98 7.20 7.01
CA VAL A 244 -12.86 7.42 5.85
C VAL A 244 -12.59 8.77 5.21
N ARG A 245 -12.58 9.83 6.01
CA ARG A 245 -12.32 11.19 5.52
C ARG A 245 -10.95 11.31 4.84
N GLN A 246 -9.91 10.76 5.46
CA GLN A 246 -8.54 10.80 4.91
C GLN A 246 -8.47 10.11 3.54
N VAL A 247 -9.07 8.92 3.42
CA VAL A 247 -9.06 8.14 2.18
C VAL A 247 -9.86 8.82 1.09
N LYS A 248 -11.04 9.39 1.40
CA LYS A 248 -11.84 10.15 0.43
C LYS A 248 -11.10 11.39 -0.07
N MET A 249 -10.44 12.14 0.80
CA MET A 249 -9.63 13.31 0.38
C MET A 249 -8.47 12.93 -0.55
N GLU A 250 -7.78 11.83 -0.29
CA GLU A 250 -6.73 11.29 -1.18
C GLU A 250 -7.33 10.91 -2.54
N PHE A 251 -8.47 10.20 -2.51
CA PHE A 251 -9.18 9.80 -3.72
C PHE A 251 -9.63 11.00 -4.55
N ASP A 252 -10.28 11.99 -3.96
CA ASP A 252 -10.82 13.17 -4.64
C ASP A 252 -9.71 13.93 -5.39
N GLN A 253 -8.55 14.08 -4.76
CA GLN A 253 -7.41 14.74 -5.37
C GLN A 253 -6.88 13.94 -6.57
N LEU A 254 -6.63 12.64 -6.39
CA LEU A 254 -6.13 11.78 -7.46
C LEU A 254 -7.15 11.63 -8.60
N TYR A 255 -8.45 11.59 -8.28
CA TYR A 255 -9.51 11.56 -9.27
C TYR A 255 -9.55 12.85 -10.13
N SER A 256 -9.42 14.01 -9.51
CA SER A 256 -9.28 15.28 -10.22
C SER A 256 -8.04 15.33 -11.10
N GLU A 257 -6.90 14.87 -10.61
CA GLU A 257 -5.67 14.81 -11.39
C GLU A 257 -5.76 13.83 -12.57
N SER A 258 -6.57 12.77 -12.42
CA SER A 258 -6.73 11.74 -13.44
C SER A 258 -7.40 12.24 -14.74
N GLU A 259 -7.93 13.45 -14.75
CA GLU A 259 -8.43 14.11 -15.97
C GLU A 259 -7.29 14.49 -16.93
N ARG A 260 -6.09 14.67 -16.40
CA ARG A 260 -4.92 15.13 -17.17
C ARG A 260 -3.83 14.07 -17.29
N LYS A 261 -3.73 13.19 -16.29
CA LYS A 261 -2.76 12.12 -16.25
C LYS A 261 -3.34 10.96 -15.44
N ARG A 262 -3.30 9.75 -16.00
CA ARG A 262 -3.74 8.55 -15.28
C ARG A 262 -3.07 8.42 -13.92
N ARG A 263 -3.78 7.84 -12.96
CA ARG A 263 -3.33 7.70 -11.57
C ARG A 263 -3.56 6.29 -11.05
N GLN A 264 -2.85 5.98 -9.97
CA GLN A 264 -3.07 4.80 -9.13
C GLN A 264 -3.21 5.22 -7.68
N MET A 265 -4.14 4.60 -6.97
CA MET A 265 -4.33 4.75 -5.54
C MET A 265 -4.20 3.39 -4.86
N SER A 266 -3.55 3.34 -3.70
CA SER A 266 -3.51 2.16 -2.84
C SER A 266 -4.21 2.43 -1.52
N ILE A 267 -5.03 1.47 -1.06
CA ILE A 267 -5.63 1.43 0.27
C ILE A 267 -5.19 0.13 0.93
N SER A 268 -4.74 0.17 2.17
CA SER A 268 -4.19 -1.01 2.84
C SER A 268 -4.80 -1.23 4.22
N PHE A 269 -5.10 -2.49 4.47
CA PHE A 269 -5.66 -2.98 5.72
C PHE A 269 -4.80 -4.09 6.31
N HIS A 270 -4.75 -4.15 7.65
CA HIS A 270 -4.19 -5.27 8.39
C HIS A 270 -5.33 -6.11 8.97
N ASP A 271 -5.17 -7.41 8.93
CA ASP A 271 -6.22 -8.38 9.28
C ASP A 271 -6.89 -8.12 10.63
N ARG A 272 -6.14 -7.73 11.64
CA ARG A 272 -6.59 -7.44 13.02
C ARG A 272 -7.16 -6.04 13.23
N ILE A 273 -6.91 -5.12 12.30
CA ILE A 273 -7.36 -3.71 12.36
C ILE A 273 -8.52 -3.49 11.38
N GLY A 274 -8.26 -3.66 10.09
CA GLY A 274 -9.24 -3.50 9.01
C GLY A 274 -10.42 -4.46 9.10
N GLY A 275 -10.23 -5.62 9.74
CA GLY A 275 -11.29 -6.60 9.99
C GLY A 275 -12.19 -6.32 11.19
N THR A 276 -11.96 -5.25 11.96
CA THR A 276 -12.86 -4.86 13.06
C THR A 276 -14.21 -4.36 12.52
N PRO A 277 -15.33 -4.51 13.27
CA PRO A 277 -16.66 -4.13 12.77
C PRO A 277 -16.73 -2.68 12.27
N GLN A 278 -16.14 -1.75 12.99
CA GLN A 278 -16.12 -0.34 12.62
C GLN A 278 -15.30 -0.07 11.35
N MET A 279 -14.17 -0.77 11.17
CA MET A 279 -13.33 -0.59 9.99
C MET A 279 -13.90 -1.26 8.74
N VAL A 280 -14.62 -2.37 8.89
CA VAL A 280 -15.39 -2.97 7.77
C VAL A 280 -16.50 -2.03 7.32
N SER A 281 -17.21 -1.38 8.26
CA SER A 281 -18.19 -0.34 7.93
C SER A 281 -17.54 0.84 7.19
N ALA A 282 -16.41 1.32 7.67
CA ALA A 282 -15.62 2.37 7.02
C ALA A 282 -15.17 1.96 5.61
N THR A 283 -14.70 0.73 5.45
CA THR A 283 -14.30 0.17 4.13
C THR A 283 -15.47 0.15 3.16
N LYS A 284 -16.65 -0.28 3.63
CA LYS A 284 -17.87 -0.26 2.80
C LYS A 284 -18.19 1.15 2.32
N GLU A 285 -18.16 2.13 3.21
CA GLU A 285 -18.42 3.52 2.86
C GLU A 285 -17.41 4.06 1.84
N ILE A 286 -16.11 3.80 2.04
CA ILE A 286 -15.05 4.22 1.12
C ILE A 286 -15.24 3.62 -0.26
N ILE A 287 -15.39 2.29 -0.34
CA ILE A 287 -15.46 1.60 -1.63
C ILE A 287 -16.73 1.99 -2.39
N SER A 288 -17.89 2.07 -1.70
CA SER A 288 -19.13 2.53 -2.33
C SER A 288 -18.98 3.95 -2.89
N TYR A 289 -18.38 4.87 -2.12
CA TYR A 289 -18.09 6.24 -2.59
C TYR A 289 -17.23 6.24 -3.86
N ILE A 290 -16.15 5.47 -3.88
CA ILE A 290 -15.26 5.40 -5.05
C ILE A 290 -15.99 4.81 -6.27
N GLN A 291 -16.85 3.81 -6.08
CA GLN A 291 -17.62 3.15 -7.15
C GLN A 291 -18.63 4.07 -7.84
N GLU A 292 -19.05 5.17 -7.21
CA GLU A 292 -19.93 6.19 -7.83
C GLU A 292 -19.22 7.01 -8.92
N HIS A 293 -17.89 6.92 -9.02
CA HIS A 293 -17.08 7.73 -9.92
C HIS A 293 -16.73 7.01 -11.23
N LYS A 294 -17.01 7.65 -12.37
CA LYS A 294 -16.74 7.08 -13.71
C LYS A 294 -15.24 7.08 -14.02
N GLY A 295 -14.79 6.07 -14.75
CA GLY A 295 -13.39 5.95 -15.17
C GLY A 295 -12.45 5.48 -14.04
N VAL A 296 -13.01 4.89 -12.98
CA VAL A 296 -12.29 4.25 -11.90
C VAL A 296 -12.46 2.74 -12.02
N SER A 297 -11.38 1.99 -11.81
CA SER A 297 -11.42 0.53 -11.72
C SER A 297 -10.70 0.03 -10.47
N PHE A 298 -11.27 -0.99 -9.83
CA PHE A 298 -10.60 -1.73 -8.76
C PHE A 298 -9.82 -2.88 -9.36
N LYS A 299 -8.54 -2.99 -9.00
CA LYS A 299 -7.65 -4.04 -9.51
C LYS A 299 -6.76 -4.59 -8.41
N ARG A 300 -6.45 -5.88 -8.53
CA ARG A 300 -5.37 -6.49 -7.76
C ARG A 300 -4.03 -5.93 -8.22
N LYS A 301 -3.02 -6.03 -7.39
CA LYS A 301 -1.69 -5.46 -7.72
C LYS A 301 -0.99 -6.22 -8.86
N ASP A 302 -1.21 -7.52 -8.99
CA ASP A 302 -0.72 -8.29 -10.15
C ASP A 302 -1.32 -7.80 -11.48
N GLU A 303 -2.61 -7.42 -11.48
CA GLU A 303 -3.26 -6.82 -12.66
C GLU A 303 -2.72 -5.42 -12.97
N ILE A 304 -2.43 -4.61 -11.93
CA ILE A 304 -1.80 -3.29 -12.12
C ILE A 304 -0.37 -3.43 -12.67
N ALA A 305 0.39 -4.41 -12.18
CA ALA A 305 1.71 -4.71 -12.74
C ALA A 305 1.64 -5.11 -14.22
N GLN A 306 0.62 -5.89 -14.62
CA GLN A 306 0.38 -6.21 -16.02
C GLN A 306 0.05 -4.99 -16.88
N LEU A 307 -0.76 -4.05 -16.37
CA LEU A 307 -1.00 -2.78 -17.03
C LEU A 307 0.31 -2.01 -17.25
N ALA A 308 1.19 -1.96 -16.24
CA ALA A 308 2.48 -1.30 -16.36
C ALA A 308 3.38 -1.95 -17.44
N TYR A 309 3.43 -3.28 -17.52
CA TYR A 309 4.22 -3.96 -18.57
C TYR A 309 3.65 -3.77 -19.97
N ALA A 310 2.32 -3.73 -20.10
CA ALA A 310 1.66 -3.57 -21.39
C ALA A 310 1.75 -2.16 -21.97
N ASP A 311 2.02 -1.16 -21.15
CA ASP A 311 1.97 0.24 -21.51
C ASP A 311 3.31 0.76 -22.01
N LYS A 312 3.34 1.20 -23.28
CA LYS A 312 4.56 1.75 -23.90
C LYS A 312 4.94 3.13 -23.35
N SER A 313 3.97 3.88 -22.79
CA SER A 313 4.18 5.22 -22.22
C SER A 313 4.48 5.17 -20.71
N ILE A 314 4.58 3.98 -20.12
CA ILE A 314 4.90 3.82 -18.71
C ILE A 314 6.26 4.43 -18.36
N ILE A 315 6.37 5.04 -17.19
CA ILE A 315 7.64 5.56 -16.68
C ILE A 315 8.62 4.40 -16.50
N ARG A 316 9.85 4.58 -17.00
CA ARG A 316 10.99 3.65 -16.85
C ARG A 316 12.16 4.37 -16.20
N GLU A 317 12.67 3.78 -15.10
CA GLU A 317 13.81 4.28 -14.32
C GLU A 317 14.99 3.31 -14.35
#